data_d6da2e69b4352a4a4778475bebbcc806
#
_entry.id   d6da2e69b4352a4a4778475bebbcc806
#
_cell.length_a   1.000
_cell.length_b   1.000
_cell.length_c   1.000
_cell.angle_alpha   90.00
_cell.angle_beta   90.00
_cell.angle_gamma   90.00
#
_symmetry.space_group_name_H-M   'P 1'
#
loop_
_entity.id
_entity.type
_entity.pdbx_description
1 polymer ?
#
loop_
_entity_poly.entity_id
_entity_poly.type
_entity_poly.pdbx_seq_one_letter_code
_entity_poly.pdbx_strand_id
1 'polypeptide(L)'
;MKDRDISFREVVQGICAKDPRYDEDAYLFLMEALDSTVKAIREKEPEHGRDVSGRELLEGIRAFALDEYGPLAYTVFAEWGIHETADFGAIVFNLVEAGRLGKTESDSLEDFNQVYDFDEAFRLPFEPQEPPEKDGAAGKRQRG
;
A
#
# COMPACT_ATOMS: atom_id res chain seq x y z
N MET A 1 -30.23 4.46 -14.92
CA MET A 1 -28.89 4.32 -14.60
C MET A 1 -28.15 3.62 -15.66
N LYS A 2 -27.01 4.05 -15.90
CA LYS A 2 -26.22 3.50 -16.96
C LYS A 2 -25.13 2.63 -16.41
N ASP A 3 -24.67 1.72 -17.22
CA ASP A 3 -23.64 0.80 -16.79
C ASP A 3 -22.41 1.54 -16.32
N ARG A 4 -22.07 2.60 -17.02
CA ARG A 4 -20.87 3.33 -16.62
C ARG A 4 -21.04 4.01 -15.29
N ASP A 5 -22.26 4.03 -14.78
CA ASP A 5 -22.54 4.62 -13.49
C ASP A 5 -22.50 3.61 -12.36
N ILE A 6 -22.12 2.39 -12.65
CA ILE A 6 -21.90 1.42 -11.58
C ILE A 6 -20.84 2.00 -10.66
N SER A 7 -21.18 2.06 -9.39
CA SER A 7 -20.27 2.67 -8.43
C SER A 7 -19.04 1.81 -8.24
N PHE A 8 -17.96 2.46 -7.83
CA PHE A 8 -16.75 1.73 -7.53
C PHE A 8 -17.01 0.68 -6.46
N ARG A 9 -17.85 1.01 -5.48
CA ARG A 9 -18.17 0.05 -4.43
C ARG A 9 -18.77 -1.22 -5.00
N GLU A 10 -19.65 -1.09 -5.97
CA GLU A 10 -20.26 -2.27 -6.57
C GLU A 10 -19.25 -3.11 -7.30
N VAL A 11 -18.31 -2.45 -7.98
CA VAL A 11 -17.24 -3.17 -8.67
C VAL A 11 -16.40 -3.93 -7.64
N VAL A 12 -16.06 -3.28 -6.54
CA VAL A 12 -15.25 -3.91 -5.51
C VAL A 12 -15.99 -5.08 -4.87
N GLN A 13 -17.29 -4.94 -4.66
CA GLN A 13 -18.08 -6.04 -4.12
C GLN A 13 -18.01 -7.24 -5.04
N GLY A 14 -18.05 -7.00 -6.35
CA GLY A 14 -17.91 -8.08 -7.31
C GLY A 14 -16.54 -8.74 -7.25
N ILE A 15 -15.51 -7.93 -7.09
CA ILE A 15 -14.16 -8.47 -6.94
C ILE A 15 -14.07 -9.34 -5.70
N CYS A 16 -14.58 -8.84 -4.59
CA CYS A 16 -14.47 -9.57 -3.32
C CYS A 16 -15.29 -10.86 -3.34
N ALA A 17 -16.35 -10.90 -4.15
CA ALA A 17 -17.10 -12.13 -4.28
C ALA A 17 -16.27 -13.21 -4.94
N LYS A 18 -15.39 -12.82 -5.85
CA LYS A 18 -14.52 -13.79 -6.53
C LYS A 18 -13.24 -14.06 -5.76
N ASP A 19 -12.73 -13.05 -5.09
CA ASP A 19 -11.45 -13.14 -4.38
C ASP A 19 -11.63 -12.52 -3.01
N PRO A 20 -12.02 -13.32 -2.02
CA PRO A 20 -12.33 -12.77 -0.70
C PRO A 20 -11.12 -12.53 0.20
N ARG A 21 -9.91 -12.61 -0.36
CA ARG A 21 -8.73 -12.45 0.48
C ARG A 21 -8.62 -11.08 1.12
N TYR A 22 -9.16 -10.07 0.45
CA TYR A 22 -8.97 -8.68 0.88
C TYR A 22 -10.29 -8.00 1.14
N ASP A 23 -10.32 -7.15 2.16
CA ASP A 23 -11.50 -6.38 2.50
C ASP A 23 -11.78 -5.32 1.43
N GLU A 24 -13.03 -4.92 1.30
CA GLU A 24 -13.40 -3.88 0.36
C GLU A 24 -12.61 -2.60 0.58
N ASP A 25 -12.36 -2.28 1.84
CA ASP A 25 -11.66 -1.04 2.17
C ASP A 25 -10.23 -1.05 1.65
N ALA A 26 -9.64 -2.22 1.45
CA ALA A 26 -8.30 -2.28 0.87
C ALA A 26 -8.27 -1.71 -0.52
N TYR A 27 -9.33 -1.96 -1.30
CA TYR A 27 -9.41 -1.44 -2.66
C TYR A 27 -9.63 0.06 -2.69
N LEU A 28 -10.47 0.55 -1.77
CA LEU A 28 -10.67 1.99 -1.66
C LEU A 28 -9.40 2.69 -1.26
N PHE A 29 -8.70 2.11 -0.30
CA PHE A 29 -7.42 2.66 0.15
C PHE A 29 -6.42 2.71 -1.00
N LEU A 30 -6.35 1.64 -1.78
CA LEU A 30 -5.38 1.59 -2.85
C LEU A 30 -5.61 2.70 -3.86
N MET A 31 -6.88 2.96 -4.20
CA MET A 31 -7.18 4.03 -5.14
C MET A 31 -6.80 5.39 -4.59
N GLU A 32 -7.02 5.61 -3.30
CA GLU A 32 -6.63 6.87 -2.69
C GLU A 32 -5.11 7.03 -2.66
N ALA A 33 -4.41 5.95 -2.35
CA ALA A 33 -2.96 6.00 -2.32
C ALA A 33 -2.39 6.23 -3.71
N LEU A 34 -3.00 5.61 -4.72
CA LEU A 34 -2.56 5.84 -6.09
C LEU A 34 -2.72 7.30 -6.49
N ASP A 35 -3.88 7.87 -6.16
CA ASP A 35 -4.13 9.26 -6.49
C ASP A 35 -3.11 10.17 -5.81
N SER A 36 -2.83 9.91 -4.56
CA SER A 36 -1.84 10.66 -3.81
C SER A 36 -0.45 10.52 -4.42
N THR A 37 -0.11 9.31 -4.85
CA THR A 37 1.18 9.05 -5.46
C THR A 37 1.34 9.80 -6.77
N VAL A 38 0.30 9.77 -7.60
CA VAL A 38 0.34 10.48 -8.89
C VAL A 38 0.54 11.96 -8.65
N LYS A 39 -0.18 12.53 -7.70
CA LYS A 39 -0.06 13.95 -7.42
C LYS A 39 1.34 14.30 -6.94
N ALA A 40 1.91 13.49 -6.07
CA ALA A 40 3.23 13.75 -5.54
C ALA A 40 4.30 13.69 -6.64
N ILE A 41 4.17 12.70 -7.52
CA ILE A 41 5.12 12.57 -8.61
C ILE A 41 5.03 13.76 -9.54
N ARG A 42 3.81 14.20 -9.86
CA ARG A 42 3.64 15.32 -10.77
C ARG A 42 4.17 16.60 -10.21
N GLU A 43 4.09 16.79 -8.90
CA GLU A 43 4.62 17.99 -8.29
C GLU A 43 6.13 18.06 -8.42
N LYS A 44 6.79 16.91 -8.31
CA LYS A 44 8.24 16.88 -8.42
C LYS A 44 8.71 16.85 -9.86
N GLU A 45 7.98 16.16 -10.71
CA GLU A 45 8.38 15.92 -12.09
C GLU A 45 7.17 16.09 -12.98
N PRO A 46 6.79 17.34 -13.29
CA PRO A 46 5.59 17.58 -14.09
C PRO A 46 5.58 16.84 -15.42
N GLU A 47 6.75 16.46 -15.93
CA GLU A 47 6.84 15.79 -17.21
C GLU A 47 6.91 14.28 -17.10
N HIS A 48 6.77 13.76 -15.89
CA HIS A 48 6.90 12.33 -15.66
C HIS A 48 5.93 11.52 -16.52
N GLY A 49 4.74 12.01 -16.77
CA GLY A 49 3.75 11.24 -17.44
C GLY A 49 2.77 10.70 -16.43
N ARG A 50 1.89 9.80 -16.92
CA ARG A 50 0.80 9.35 -16.08
C ARG A 50 1.02 8.00 -15.43
N ASP A 51 1.91 7.22 -16.01
CA ASP A 51 2.09 5.86 -15.52
C ASP A 51 2.91 5.86 -14.25
N VAL A 52 2.46 5.05 -13.32
CA VAL A 52 3.14 4.87 -12.04
C VAL A 52 3.59 3.42 -12.00
N SER A 53 4.88 3.21 -11.77
CA SER A 53 5.37 1.85 -11.68
C SER A 53 4.91 1.20 -10.39
N GLY A 54 4.99 -0.13 -10.34
CA GLY A 54 4.63 -0.83 -9.11
C GLY A 54 5.45 -0.37 -7.92
N ARG A 55 6.74 -0.16 -8.14
CA ARG A 55 7.61 0.28 -7.05
C ARG A 55 7.24 1.69 -6.60
N GLU A 56 6.97 2.58 -7.55
CA GLU A 56 6.54 3.92 -7.19
C GLU A 56 5.24 3.90 -6.41
N LEU A 57 4.31 3.05 -6.82
CA LEU A 57 3.06 2.93 -6.11
C LEU A 57 3.28 2.41 -4.69
N LEU A 58 4.13 1.41 -4.54
CA LEU A 58 4.38 0.84 -3.21
C LEU A 58 5.00 1.86 -2.28
N GLU A 59 5.92 2.69 -2.78
CA GLU A 59 6.48 3.75 -1.95
C GLU A 59 5.41 4.77 -1.59
N GLY A 60 4.53 5.07 -2.54
CA GLY A 60 3.43 5.99 -2.27
C GLY A 60 2.45 5.42 -1.27
N ILE A 61 2.18 4.11 -1.36
CA ILE A 61 1.32 3.44 -0.40
C ILE A 61 1.91 3.55 1.00
N ARG A 62 3.22 3.32 1.11
CA ARG A 62 3.88 3.39 2.40
C ARG A 62 3.72 4.79 3.01
N ALA A 63 4.04 5.81 2.22
CA ALA A 63 3.94 7.18 2.70
C ALA A 63 2.52 7.55 3.07
N PHE A 64 1.57 7.17 2.22
CA PHE A 64 0.17 7.51 2.45
C PHE A 64 -0.36 6.81 3.69
N ALA A 65 -0.03 5.53 3.85
CA ALA A 65 -0.50 4.77 5.01
C ALA A 65 0.06 5.34 6.31
N LEU A 66 1.34 5.69 6.30
CA LEU A 66 1.94 6.24 7.51
C LEU A 66 1.33 7.59 7.86
N ASP A 67 1.00 8.37 6.84
CA ASP A 67 0.37 9.65 7.07
C ASP A 67 -1.06 9.50 7.59
N GLU A 68 -1.81 8.56 7.02
CA GLU A 68 -3.22 8.39 7.39
C GLU A 68 -3.42 7.64 8.69
N TYR A 69 -2.63 6.60 8.91
CA TYR A 69 -2.87 5.70 10.02
C TYR A 69 -1.76 5.71 11.04
N GLY A 70 -0.60 6.24 10.70
CA GLY A 70 0.52 6.27 11.64
C GLY A 70 0.79 4.91 12.23
N PRO A 71 0.88 4.81 13.55
CA PRO A 71 1.21 3.53 14.18
C PRO A 71 0.15 2.45 14.01
N LEU A 72 -1.03 2.79 13.52
CA LEU A 72 -2.09 1.80 13.30
C LEU A 72 -2.02 1.17 11.92
N ALA A 73 -1.12 1.63 11.05
CA ALA A 73 -1.11 1.16 9.66
C ALA A 73 -0.95 -0.36 9.57
N TYR A 74 -0.04 -0.92 10.36
CA TYR A 74 0.20 -2.34 10.32
C TYR A 74 -1.07 -3.12 10.66
N THR A 75 -1.77 -2.69 11.71
CA THR A 75 -2.99 -3.35 12.15
C THR A 75 -4.10 -3.21 11.11
N VAL A 76 -4.23 -2.01 10.53
CA VAL A 76 -5.26 -1.80 9.52
C VAL A 76 -5.04 -2.74 8.34
N PHE A 77 -3.80 -2.83 7.87
CA PHE A 77 -3.52 -3.73 6.76
C PHE A 77 -3.80 -5.17 7.12
N ALA A 78 -3.43 -5.58 8.32
CA ALA A 78 -3.69 -6.96 8.74
C ALA A 78 -5.18 -7.26 8.75
N GLU A 79 -5.98 -6.29 9.17
CA GLU A 79 -7.43 -6.46 9.17
C GLU A 79 -7.98 -6.59 7.77
N TRP A 80 -7.32 -5.99 6.81
CA TRP A 80 -7.75 -6.06 5.43
C TRP A 80 -7.19 -7.27 4.69
N GLY A 81 -6.39 -8.09 5.37
CA GLY A 81 -5.80 -9.27 4.76
C GLY A 81 -4.49 -9.00 4.05
N ILE A 82 -3.89 -7.84 4.29
CA ILE A 82 -2.66 -7.44 3.61
C ILE A 82 -1.49 -7.62 4.56
N HIS A 83 -0.54 -8.46 4.17
CA HIS A 83 0.59 -8.80 5.04
C HIS A 83 1.94 -8.57 4.39
N GLU A 84 1.98 -8.33 3.10
CA GLU A 84 3.23 -8.13 2.38
C GLU A 84 2.97 -7.35 1.11
N THR A 85 4.03 -6.83 0.52
CA THR A 85 3.86 -5.96 -0.65
C THR A 85 3.22 -6.69 -1.82
N ALA A 86 3.43 -8.01 -1.92
CA ALA A 86 2.81 -8.78 -2.99
C ALA A 86 1.29 -8.73 -2.93
N ASP A 87 0.72 -8.54 -1.73
CA ASP A 87 -0.72 -8.43 -1.60
C ASP A 87 -1.24 -7.20 -2.31
N PHE A 88 -0.50 -6.10 -2.27
CA PHE A 88 -0.90 -4.92 -3.03
C PHE A 88 -0.90 -5.21 -4.52
N GLY A 89 0.05 -6.03 -4.97
CA GLY A 89 0.06 -6.44 -6.37
C GLY A 89 -1.19 -7.20 -6.75
N ALA A 90 -1.64 -8.10 -5.87
CA ALA A 90 -2.86 -8.85 -6.14
C ALA A 90 -4.07 -7.92 -6.22
N ILE A 91 -4.12 -6.91 -5.35
CA ILE A 91 -5.22 -5.95 -5.37
C ILE A 91 -5.20 -5.16 -6.67
N VAL A 92 -4.01 -4.70 -7.08
CA VAL A 92 -3.87 -3.99 -8.34
C VAL A 92 -4.32 -4.86 -9.50
N PHE A 93 -3.88 -6.13 -9.50
CA PHE A 93 -4.26 -7.04 -10.56
C PHE A 93 -5.78 -7.19 -10.64
N ASN A 94 -6.43 -7.32 -9.49
CA ASN A 94 -7.88 -7.46 -9.47
C ASN A 94 -8.56 -6.23 -10.03
N LEU A 95 -8.02 -5.05 -9.74
CA LEU A 95 -8.59 -3.81 -10.25
C LEU A 95 -8.37 -3.68 -11.76
N VAL A 96 -7.22 -4.13 -12.26
CA VAL A 96 -6.96 -4.13 -13.69
C VAL A 96 -7.93 -5.08 -14.40
N GLU A 97 -8.14 -6.26 -13.82
CA GLU A 97 -9.07 -7.23 -14.41
C GLU A 97 -10.49 -6.71 -14.44
N ALA A 98 -10.84 -5.89 -13.46
CA ALA A 98 -12.18 -5.32 -13.39
C ALA A 98 -12.31 -4.05 -14.24
N GLY A 99 -11.25 -3.65 -14.94
CA GLY A 99 -11.29 -2.49 -15.80
C GLY A 99 -11.22 -1.16 -15.09
N ARG A 100 -10.83 -1.17 -13.82
CA ARG A 100 -10.77 0.08 -13.04
C ARG A 100 -9.38 0.69 -13.00
N LEU A 101 -8.37 -0.05 -13.42
CA LEU A 101 -7.01 0.47 -13.56
C LEU A 101 -6.47 0.00 -14.88
N GLY A 102 -5.66 0.86 -15.50
CA GLY A 102 -4.97 0.48 -16.71
C GLY A 102 -3.71 -0.28 -16.36
N LYS A 103 -3.32 -1.16 -17.25
CA LYS A 103 -2.10 -1.91 -17.09
C LYS A 103 -1.02 -1.22 -17.92
N THR A 104 0.12 -0.95 -17.29
CA THR A 104 1.25 -0.41 -18.04
C THR A 104 2.15 -1.55 -18.45
N GLU A 105 2.98 -1.28 -19.44
CA GLU A 105 3.87 -2.31 -19.95
C GLU A 105 4.88 -2.78 -18.93
N SER A 106 5.26 -1.89 -18.04
CA SER A 106 6.28 -2.22 -17.07
C SER A 106 5.73 -2.92 -15.83
N ASP A 107 4.40 -2.99 -15.70
CA ASP A 107 3.81 -3.55 -14.49
C ASP A 107 3.67 -5.05 -14.62
N SER A 108 4.09 -5.73 -13.57
CA SER A 108 3.83 -7.15 -13.43
C SER A 108 3.67 -7.43 -11.95
N LEU A 109 3.13 -8.59 -11.63
CA LEU A 109 2.99 -8.96 -10.24
C LEU A 109 4.33 -9.05 -9.53
N GLU A 110 5.37 -9.38 -10.27
CA GLU A 110 6.70 -9.50 -9.67
C GLU A 110 7.22 -8.17 -9.16
N ASP A 111 6.77 -7.07 -9.75
CA ASP A 111 7.22 -5.76 -9.32
C ASP A 111 6.78 -5.45 -7.89
N PHE A 112 5.83 -6.21 -7.37
CA PHE A 112 5.32 -6.00 -6.02
C PHE A 112 5.92 -6.97 -5.01
N ASN A 113 6.79 -7.88 -5.45
CA ASN A 113 7.31 -8.90 -4.55
C ASN A 113 8.39 -8.32 -3.65
N GLN A 114 8.18 -8.45 -2.36
CA GLN A 114 9.23 -8.19 -1.36
C GLN A 114 9.93 -6.85 -1.54
N VAL A 115 9.15 -5.82 -1.87
CA VAL A 115 9.74 -4.51 -2.07
C VAL A 115 10.20 -3.91 -0.74
N TYR A 116 9.41 -4.11 0.30
CA TYR A 116 9.85 -3.77 1.65
C TYR A 116 9.16 -4.70 2.63
N ASP A 117 9.72 -4.76 3.81
CA ASP A 117 9.18 -5.60 4.88
C ASP A 117 8.16 -4.80 5.67
N PHE A 118 6.99 -5.42 5.92
CA PHE A 118 5.91 -4.71 6.61
C PHE A 118 6.26 -4.32 8.03
N ASP A 119 7.00 -5.16 8.74
CA ASP A 119 7.42 -4.79 10.08
C ASP A 119 8.31 -3.56 10.04
N GLU A 120 9.27 -3.55 9.13
CA GLU A 120 10.19 -2.42 9.01
C GLU A 120 9.47 -1.16 8.57
N ALA A 121 8.51 -1.30 7.67
CA ALA A 121 7.86 -0.14 7.11
C ALA A 121 6.80 0.44 8.03
N PHE A 122 6.05 -0.41 8.73
CA PHE A 122 4.82 0.03 9.38
C PHE A 122 4.77 -0.20 10.88
N ARG A 123 5.61 -1.05 11.41
CA ARG A 123 5.55 -1.35 12.83
C ARG A 123 6.79 -0.86 13.58
N LEU A 124 7.96 -1.20 13.08
CA LEU A 124 9.19 -0.83 13.78
C LEU A 124 9.37 0.68 13.96
N PRO A 125 8.99 1.53 12.99
CA PRO A 125 9.19 2.96 13.20
C PRO A 125 8.48 3.51 14.42
N PHE A 126 7.47 2.80 14.91
CA PHE A 126 6.66 3.28 16.02
C PHE A 126 6.94 2.54 17.31
N GLU A 127 7.86 1.58 17.31
CA GLU A 127 8.18 0.90 18.53
C GLU A 127 9.13 1.76 19.37
N PRO A 128 9.02 1.69 20.68
CA PRO A 128 9.95 2.44 21.52
C PRO A 128 11.38 2.02 21.21
N GLN A 129 12.25 3.00 21.06
CA GLN A 129 13.65 2.73 20.81
C GLN A 129 14.37 2.71 22.13
N GLU A 130 15.26 1.74 22.31
CA GLU A 130 16.10 1.74 23.48
C GLU A 130 17.11 2.84 23.35
N PRO A 131 17.39 3.54 24.43
CA PRO A 131 18.41 4.57 24.36
C PRO A 131 19.75 3.94 24.02
N PRO A 132 20.62 4.70 23.38
CA PRO A 132 21.94 4.15 23.10
C PRO A 132 22.59 3.72 24.40
N GLU A 133 23.34 2.66 24.31
CA GLU A 133 24.09 2.22 25.48
C GLU A 133 25.00 3.32 25.89
N LYS A 134 25.01 3.58 27.04
CA LYS A 134 25.86 4.67 27.43
C LYS A 134 26.95 4.26 28.32
N ASP A 135 26.13 3.77 27.55
CA ASP A 135 26.20 3.31 27.90
C ASP A 135 26.32 2.73 28.31
N GLY A 136 26.54 2.51 28.38
CA GLY A 136 26.41 1.81 28.49
C GLY A 136 26.11 1.26 28.98
N ALA A 137 26.27 1.27 29.34
CA ALA A 137 25.69 0.73 29.60
C ALA A 137 24.94 0.30 29.69
N ALA A 138 24.94 0.29 29.78
CA ALA A 138 24.07 -0.11 29.74
C ALA A 138 23.47 -0.70 29.46
N GLY A 139 23.61 -0.86 29.36
CA GLY A 139 22.91 -1.32 28.94
C GLY A 139 22.51 -2.06 28.71
N LYS A 140 22.50 -2.23 28.45
CA LYS A 140 22.00 -2.65 27.95
C LYS A 140 21.22 -3.23 27.67
N ARG A 141 20.97 -3.18 27.68
CA ARG A 141 20.15 -3.45 27.35
C ARG A 141 19.63 -4.02 26.78
N GLN A 142 19.57 -4.10 26.46
CA GLN A 142 19.02 -4.29 25.93
C GLN A 142 18.30 -4.57 25.53
N ARG A 143 18.05 -4.63 25.27
CA ARG A 143 17.25 -4.60 24.83
C ARG A 143 16.36 -4.78 24.92
N GLY A 144 16.46 -4.60 25.25
CA GLY A 144 15.68 -4.56 25.06
C GLY A 144 14.82 -4.40 25.19
#